data_f9639343d7784cf365c3f01b7988f131
#
_entry.id   f9639343d7784cf365c3f01b7988f131
#
_cell.length_a   1.000
_cell.length_b   1.000
_cell.length_c   1.000
_cell.angle_alpha   90.00
_cell.angle_beta   90.00
_cell.angle_gamma   90.00
#
_symmetry.space_group_name_H-M   'P 1'
#
loop_
_entity.id
_entity.type
_entity.pdbx_description
1 polymer ?
#
loop_
_entity_poly.entity_id
_entity_poly.type
_entity_poly.pdbx_seq_one_letter_code
_entity_poly.pdbx_strand_id
1 'polypeptide(L)'
;MGSAYPKANLISLEGASVYDANGKEVGKIERLLIDKTSGQVRYAIIDFCGFMGLRHGAHAVPWTAMAYDREHDRYTADVTEQALEAAPNFNSESLMNREWEAQVHQHYNTSPYWEGQSATG
;
A
#
# COMPACT_ATOMS: atom_id res chain seq x y z
N MET A 1 -8.24 -9.76 -36.28
CA MET A 1 -6.81 -9.63 -36.47
C MET A 1 -6.12 -9.28 -35.16
N GLY A 2 -5.28 -10.16 -34.66
CA GLY A 2 -4.61 -9.93 -33.40
C GLY A 2 -3.39 -9.04 -33.52
N SER A 3 -3.03 -8.40 -32.44
CA SER A 3 -1.77 -7.68 -32.34
C SER A 3 -0.63 -8.69 -32.25
N ALA A 4 0.55 -8.31 -32.77
CA ALA A 4 1.75 -9.13 -32.63
C ALA A 4 2.22 -9.18 -31.18
N TYR A 5 1.73 -8.29 -30.33
CA TYR A 5 2.12 -8.18 -28.93
C TYR A 5 0.94 -8.36 -28.00
N PRO A 6 1.15 -8.96 -26.83
CA PRO A 6 0.07 -9.02 -25.85
C PRO A 6 -0.39 -7.63 -25.46
N LYS A 7 -1.63 -7.54 -24.99
CA LYS A 7 -2.17 -6.30 -24.50
C LYS A 7 -1.41 -5.85 -23.25
N ALA A 8 -1.08 -4.56 -23.19
CA ALA A 8 -0.38 -4.02 -22.04
C ALA A 8 -1.27 -4.13 -20.79
N ASN A 9 -0.60 -4.35 -19.66
CA ASN A 9 -1.28 -4.57 -18.38
C ASN A 9 -0.67 -3.66 -17.31
N LEU A 10 -0.61 -2.38 -17.62
CA LEU A 10 -0.02 -1.40 -16.71
C LEU A 10 -1.11 -0.52 -16.13
N ILE A 11 -0.91 -0.13 -14.90
CA ILE A 11 -1.81 0.78 -14.20
C ILE A 11 -0.98 1.85 -13.51
N SER A 12 -1.47 3.08 -13.52
CA SER A 12 -0.84 4.18 -12.82
C SER A 12 -1.54 4.36 -11.49
N LEU A 13 -0.82 4.27 -10.40
CA LEU A 13 -1.42 4.26 -9.08
C LEU A 13 -1.27 5.57 -8.30
N GLU A 14 -0.35 6.46 -8.69
CA GLU A 14 -0.26 7.74 -8.00
C GLU A 14 -1.54 8.52 -8.19
N GLY A 15 -2.14 8.93 -7.09
CA GLY A 15 -3.40 9.66 -7.10
C GLY A 15 -4.63 8.77 -7.24
N ALA A 16 -4.46 7.46 -7.38
CA ALA A 16 -5.58 6.55 -7.54
C ALA A 16 -6.30 6.35 -6.20
N SER A 17 -7.61 6.24 -6.24
CA SER A 17 -8.40 5.96 -5.06
C SER A 17 -8.21 4.53 -4.60
N VAL A 18 -8.23 4.33 -3.28
CA VAL A 18 -8.15 3.02 -2.65
C VAL A 18 -9.45 2.78 -1.89
N TYR A 19 -9.95 1.57 -1.98
CA TYR A 19 -11.22 1.20 -1.37
C TYR A 19 -11.01 0.10 -0.33
N ASP A 20 -11.84 0.07 0.69
CA ASP A 20 -11.82 -1.02 1.66
C ASP A 20 -12.61 -2.21 1.13
N ALA A 21 -12.71 -3.27 1.95
CA ALA A 21 -13.39 -4.48 1.56
C ALA A 21 -14.89 -4.26 1.33
N ASN A 22 -15.46 -3.20 1.85
CA ASN A 22 -16.86 -2.88 1.70
C ASN A 22 -17.13 -1.96 0.50
N GLY A 23 -16.09 -1.60 -0.24
CA GLY A 23 -16.23 -0.73 -1.39
C GLY A 23 -16.25 0.75 -1.05
N LYS A 24 -15.89 1.10 0.17
CA LYS A 24 -15.81 2.49 0.59
C LYS A 24 -14.43 3.04 0.26
N GLU A 25 -14.39 4.23 -0.32
CA GLU A 25 -13.12 4.89 -0.59
C GLU A 25 -12.51 5.34 0.74
N VAL A 26 -11.27 4.91 0.99
CA VAL A 26 -10.59 5.24 2.24
C VAL A 26 -9.48 6.27 2.05
N GLY A 27 -9.07 6.51 0.83
CA GLY A 27 -8.05 7.51 0.55
C GLY A 27 -7.51 7.36 -0.84
N LYS A 28 -6.37 8.03 -1.07
CA LYS A 28 -5.70 7.99 -2.36
C LYS A 28 -4.25 7.61 -2.18
N ILE A 29 -3.72 6.90 -3.14
CA ILE A 29 -2.30 6.53 -3.11
C ILE A 29 -1.49 7.78 -3.41
N GLU A 30 -0.70 8.21 -2.44
CA GLU A 30 0.20 9.33 -2.60
C GLU A 30 1.47 8.91 -3.32
N ARG A 31 2.00 7.75 -2.94
CA ARG A 31 3.21 7.20 -3.55
C ARG A 31 3.34 5.72 -3.23
N LEU A 32 4.21 5.07 -3.95
CA LEU A 32 4.58 3.68 -3.67
C LEU A 32 6.04 3.66 -3.24
N LEU A 33 6.35 2.83 -2.25
CA LEU A 33 7.72 2.62 -1.82
C LEU A 33 8.20 1.30 -2.40
N ILE A 34 9.31 1.35 -3.12
CA ILE A 34 9.87 0.16 -3.73
C ILE A 34 11.18 -0.22 -3.08
N ASP A 35 11.43 -1.50 -3.06
CA ASP A 35 12.71 -2.03 -2.62
C ASP A 35 13.75 -1.69 -3.69
N LYS A 36 14.73 -0.90 -3.31
CA LYS A 36 15.71 -0.40 -4.29
C LYS A 36 16.58 -1.50 -4.88
N THR A 37 16.65 -2.65 -4.23
CA THR A 37 17.44 -3.76 -4.72
C THR A 37 16.65 -4.66 -5.65
N SER A 38 15.43 -5.05 -5.26
CA SER A 38 14.61 -5.96 -6.05
C SER A 38 13.69 -5.24 -7.03
N GLY A 39 13.40 -3.97 -6.80
CA GLY A 39 12.43 -3.22 -7.60
C GLY A 39 11.00 -3.54 -7.29
N GLN A 40 10.74 -4.31 -6.24
CA GLN A 40 9.39 -4.69 -5.88
C GLN A 40 8.74 -3.65 -4.98
N VAL A 41 7.45 -3.43 -5.19
CA VAL A 41 6.67 -2.55 -4.33
C VAL A 41 6.54 -3.21 -2.96
N ARG A 42 6.83 -2.45 -1.90
CA ARG A 42 6.72 -2.94 -0.53
C ARG A 42 5.59 -2.28 0.24
N TYR A 43 5.29 -1.01 -0.05
CA TYR A 43 4.25 -0.28 0.67
C TYR A 43 3.56 0.68 -0.28
N ALA A 44 2.27 0.90 -0.02
CA ALA A 44 1.55 2.03 -0.59
C ALA A 44 1.39 3.07 0.51
N ILE A 45 1.71 4.31 0.20
CA ILE A 45 1.48 5.41 1.12
C ILE A 45 0.16 6.04 0.74
N ILE A 46 -0.80 5.94 1.64
CA ILE A 46 -2.17 6.37 1.38
C ILE A 46 -2.44 7.65 2.13
N ASP A 47 -2.89 8.65 1.40
CA ASP A 47 -3.38 9.89 1.99
C ASP A 47 -4.82 9.61 2.43
N PHE A 48 -4.99 9.44 3.73
CA PHE A 48 -6.26 9.08 4.30
C PHE A 48 -7.20 10.28 4.33
N CYS A 49 -8.37 10.12 3.74
CA CYS A 49 -9.42 11.10 3.80
C CYS A 49 -10.35 10.71 4.94
N GLY A 50 -10.07 11.18 6.14
CA GLY A 50 -10.88 10.87 7.28
C GLY A 50 -12.27 11.44 7.17
N PHE A 51 -13.14 10.96 8.03
CA PHE A 51 -14.52 11.42 8.09
C PHE A 51 -14.55 12.94 8.25
N MET A 52 -15.30 13.60 7.40
CA MET A 52 -15.43 15.06 7.38
C MET A 52 -14.12 15.80 7.11
N GLY A 53 -13.11 15.12 6.58
CA GLY A 53 -11.85 15.76 6.26
C GLY A 53 -11.06 16.25 7.45
N LEU A 54 -11.40 15.78 8.65
CA LEU A 54 -10.78 16.26 9.87
C LEU A 54 -9.42 15.66 10.12
N ARG A 55 -9.12 14.54 9.48
CA ARG A 55 -7.83 13.88 9.63
C ARG A 55 -7.18 13.70 8.30
N HIS A 56 -5.97 14.19 8.22
CA HIS A 56 -5.12 14.03 7.05
C HIS A 56 -3.82 13.44 7.50
N GLY A 57 -3.23 12.64 6.66
CA GLY A 57 -1.95 12.08 6.98
C GLY A 57 -1.62 10.97 6.01
N ALA A 58 -0.34 10.77 5.80
CA ALA A 58 0.15 9.72 4.94
C ALA A 58 0.45 8.51 5.80
N HIS A 59 -0.21 7.39 5.50
CA HIS A 59 -0.06 6.16 6.25
C HIS A 59 0.38 5.05 5.31
N ALA A 60 1.31 4.23 5.79
CA ALA A 60 1.81 3.13 4.99
C ALA A 60 0.91 1.90 5.14
N VAL A 61 0.67 1.23 4.02
CA VAL A 61 0.00 -0.06 4.00
C VAL A 61 0.93 -1.04 3.29
N PRO A 62 1.24 -2.19 3.91
CA PRO A 62 2.09 -3.18 3.24
C PRO A 62 1.46 -3.60 1.92
N TRP A 63 2.29 -3.76 0.91
CA TRP A 63 1.77 -4.13 -0.41
C TRP A 63 1.01 -5.45 -0.37
N THR A 64 1.39 -6.36 0.54
CA THR A 64 0.69 -7.63 0.70
C THR A 64 -0.73 -7.47 1.22
N ALA A 65 -1.07 -6.33 1.80
CA ALA A 65 -2.44 -6.04 2.23
C ALA A 65 -3.25 -5.33 1.15
N MET A 66 -2.65 -5.07 0.00
CA MET A 66 -3.34 -4.47 -1.14
C MET A 66 -3.72 -5.56 -2.12
N ALA A 67 -4.85 -5.39 -2.77
CA ALA A 67 -5.32 -6.34 -3.77
C ALA A 67 -5.89 -5.61 -4.96
N TYR A 68 -5.59 -6.12 -6.16
CA TYR A 68 -6.18 -5.56 -7.36
C TYR A 68 -7.58 -6.13 -7.55
N ASP A 69 -8.56 -5.25 -7.63
CA ASP A 69 -9.95 -5.59 -7.90
C ASP A 69 -10.15 -5.54 -9.41
N ARG A 70 -10.12 -6.70 -10.01
CA ARG A 70 -10.19 -6.83 -11.46
C ARG A 70 -11.52 -6.35 -12.02
N GLU A 71 -12.58 -6.58 -11.28
CA GLU A 71 -13.92 -6.22 -11.72
C GLU A 71 -14.10 -4.72 -11.88
N HIS A 72 -13.55 -3.97 -10.94
CA HIS A 72 -13.70 -2.51 -10.93
C HIS A 72 -12.44 -1.79 -11.40
N ASP A 73 -11.40 -2.52 -11.77
CA ASP A 73 -10.13 -1.96 -12.23
C ASP A 73 -9.58 -0.94 -11.23
N ARG A 74 -9.45 -1.38 -9.98
CA ARG A 74 -8.98 -0.52 -8.90
C ARG A 74 -8.31 -1.36 -7.84
N TYR A 75 -7.60 -0.70 -6.92
CA TYR A 75 -6.99 -1.39 -5.80
C TYR A 75 -7.83 -1.25 -4.55
N THR A 76 -7.85 -2.32 -3.77
CA THR A 76 -8.47 -2.36 -2.46
C THR A 76 -7.40 -2.63 -1.40
N ALA A 77 -7.66 -2.17 -0.19
CA ALA A 77 -6.81 -2.47 0.95
C ALA A 77 -7.60 -3.35 1.92
N ASP A 78 -6.99 -4.45 2.33
CA ASP A 78 -7.60 -5.35 3.31
C ASP A 78 -7.37 -4.78 4.70
N VAL A 79 -7.93 -3.61 4.93
CA VAL A 79 -7.81 -2.89 6.20
C VAL A 79 -9.11 -2.17 6.46
N THR A 80 -9.37 -1.90 7.73
CA THR A 80 -10.49 -1.05 8.08
C THR A 80 -10.04 0.40 8.06
N GLU A 81 -11.02 1.30 7.94
CA GLU A 81 -10.74 2.73 8.05
C GLU A 81 -10.08 3.05 9.37
N GLN A 82 -10.54 2.41 10.45
CA GLN A 82 -9.97 2.61 11.78
C GLN A 82 -8.53 2.15 11.86
N ALA A 83 -8.22 0.99 11.26
CA ALA A 83 -6.85 0.49 11.26
C ALA A 83 -5.94 1.41 10.47
N LEU A 84 -6.42 1.93 9.35
CA LEU A 84 -5.64 2.85 8.54
C LEU A 84 -5.37 4.15 9.29
N GLU A 85 -6.38 4.67 9.97
CA GLU A 85 -6.25 5.91 10.73
C GLU A 85 -5.26 5.77 11.88
N ALA A 86 -5.21 4.60 12.52
CA ALA A 86 -4.33 4.34 13.64
C ALA A 86 -2.93 3.88 13.21
N ALA A 87 -2.70 3.70 11.93
CA ALA A 87 -1.42 3.19 11.43
C ALA A 87 -0.29 4.19 11.66
N PRO A 88 0.95 3.71 11.74
CA PRO A 88 2.09 4.61 11.83
C PRO A 88 2.13 5.57 10.65
N ASN A 89 2.42 6.83 10.95
CA ASN A 89 2.57 7.84 9.92
C ASN A 89 3.84 7.62 9.12
N PHE A 90 3.79 8.02 7.87
CA PHE A 90 4.97 8.04 7.02
C PHE A 90 5.53 9.46 6.95
N ASN A 91 6.85 9.59 7.11
CA ASN A 91 7.56 10.83 6.86
C ASN A 91 8.90 10.49 6.21
N SER A 92 9.67 11.49 5.85
CA SER A 92 10.91 11.27 5.12
C SER A 92 11.92 10.42 5.89
N GLU A 93 11.87 10.45 7.21
CA GLU A 93 12.78 9.64 8.03
C GLU A 93 12.43 8.17 8.01
N SER A 94 11.19 7.85 7.69
CA SER A 94 10.73 6.45 7.65
C SER A 94 11.45 5.62 6.60
N LEU A 95 11.90 6.27 5.53
CA LEU A 95 12.51 5.56 4.40
C LEU A 95 13.74 4.75 4.77
N MET A 96 14.46 5.16 5.84
CA MET A 96 15.67 4.47 6.24
C MET A 96 15.53 3.82 7.60
N ASN A 97 14.31 3.59 8.03
CA ASN A 97 14.04 3.14 9.39
C ASN A 97 13.37 1.77 9.39
N ARG A 98 14.18 0.73 9.59
CA ARG A 98 13.68 -0.65 9.64
C ARG A 98 12.71 -0.84 10.81
N GLU A 99 12.91 -0.11 11.89
CA GLU A 99 11.99 -0.20 13.03
C GLU A 99 10.61 0.32 12.67
N TRP A 100 10.53 1.39 11.89
CA TRP A 100 9.26 1.88 11.38
C TRP A 100 8.58 0.82 10.52
N GLU A 101 9.34 0.18 9.64
CA GLU A 101 8.77 -0.89 8.81
C GLU A 101 8.22 -2.02 9.67
N ALA A 102 8.96 -2.40 10.73
CA ALA A 102 8.50 -3.45 11.62
C ALA A 102 7.20 -3.07 12.31
N GLN A 103 7.07 -1.81 12.72
CA GLN A 103 5.84 -1.32 13.34
C GLN A 103 4.66 -1.37 12.37
N VAL A 104 4.89 -1.04 11.11
CA VAL A 104 3.85 -1.11 10.09
C VAL A 104 3.36 -2.54 9.93
N HIS A 105 4.28 -3.49 9.81
CA HIS A 105 3.88 -4.89 9.64
C HIS A 105 3.17 -5.43 10.88
N GLN A 106 3.63 -5.03 12.06
CA GLN A 106 2.99 -5.44 13.29
C GLN A 106 1.57 -4.88 13.37
N HIS A 107 1.40 -3.63 13.01
CA HIS A 107 0.09 -2.97 13.05
C HIS A 107 -0.94 -3.69 12.16
N TYR A 108 -0.52 -4.11 10.97
CA TYR A 108 -1.40 -4.78 10.02
C TYR A 108 -1.36 -6.29 10.13
N ASN A 109 -0.58 -6.82 11.08
CA ASN A 109 -0.47 -8.26 11.29
C ASN A 109 -0.04 -8.98 10.02
N THR A 110 0.96 -8.44 9.36
CA THR A 110 1.56 -9.02 8.15
C THR A 110 3.00 -9.39 8.42
N SER A 111 3.50 -10.38 7.70
CA SER A 111 4.90 -10.77 7.82
C SER A 111 5.79 -9.81 7.07
N PRO A 112 6.85 -9.30 7.71
CA PRO A 112 7.79 -8.45 7.01
C PRO A 112 8.43 -9.18 5.83
N TYR A 113 8.65 -8.45 4.75
CA TYR A 113 9.18 -9.07 3.54
C TYR A 113 10.60 -9.63 3.71
N TRP A 114 11.37 -9.05 4.64
CA TRP A 114 12.74 -9.51 4.85
C TRP A 114 12.83 -10.82 5.61
N GLU A 115 11.77 -11.25 6.27
CA GLU A 115 11.79 -12.52 6.99
C GLU A 115 11.92 -13.70 6.04
N GLY A 116 11.33 -13.60 4.87
CA GLY A 116 11.49 -14.64 3.86
C GLY A 116 12.88 -14.68 3.26
N GLN A 117 13.64 -13.60 3.37
CA GLN A 117 14.98 -13.49 2.84
C GLN A 117 16.04 -13.99 3.81
N SER A 118 15.74 -13.97 5.09
CA SER A 118 16.73 -14.26 6.11
C SER A 118 17.15 -15.71 6.15
N ALA A 119 16.40 -16.60 5.51
CA ALA A 119 16.70 -18.02 5.50
C ALA A 119 18.05 -18.33 4.85
N THR A 120 18.55 -17.43 4.04
CA THR A 120 19.85 -17.63 3.39
C THR A 120 21.01 -17.19 4.28
N GLY A 121 20.68 -16.65 5.37
CA GLY A 121 21.64 -16.33 6.43
C GLY A 121 22.56 -15.30 6.18
#